data_e6108e43afffdae30f0332723ef7cacb
#
_entry.id   e6108e43afffdae30f0332723ef7cacb
#
_cell.length_a   1.000
_cell.length_b   1.000
_cell.length_c   1.000
_cell.angle_alpha   90.00
_cell.angle_beta   90.00
_cell.angle_gamma   90.00
#
_symmetry.space_group_name_H-M   'P 1'
#
loop_
_entity.id
_entity.type
_entity.pdbx_description
1 polymer ?
#
loop_
_entity_poly.entity_id
_entity_poly.type
_entity_poly.pdbx_seq_one_letter_code
_entity_poly.pdbx_strand_id
1 'polypeptide(L)'
;MNEQDPILQLLVSTRAGGGPQHVLTVALGLQRRGWRFVVAGPGDGPMVEQFRAAGVDVVPLPTDRLTPLTLLRLVRLIRARKVRLVHSHGKGAGLYGRLAARLAHVPAVHTFHGLHYERYPGPARALYLALERRLSRITRVVVNVSRAQEREGLSLELFTSGQSRVVLNGVDVARLAGSALERRDARAALGLDLAEAVVGCAARFDEVKRLDVLVRAAALSPGFALVLIGDGPEGARLRRLAAELGVARRLRVAGEVPEAARLFPAFDVFASAARKEGLPLAVVEAMALGLAVVASDIPAHREVLGAPCEGLVDGTAGAFAARLSSVLADAGLRARLGAENRTRARSELDARTMLAALEGLYGEILGL
;
A
#
# COMPACT_ATOMS: atom_id res chain seq x y z
N MET A 1 -5.79 -29.32 19.04
CA MET A 1 -5.30 -28.63 17.81
C MET A 1 -3.79 -28.53 17.97
N ASN A 2 -3.01 -29.21 17.13
CA ASN A 2 -1.57 -29.09 17.16
C ASN A 2 -1.21 -27.62 16.89
N GLU A 3 -0.32 -27.06 17.72
CA GLU A 3 0.28 -25.73 17.48
C GLU A 3 0.89 -25.74 16.08
N GLN A 4 0.26 -25.05 15.14
CA GLN A 4 0.80 -24.97 13.79
C GLN A 4 2.12 -24.21 13.84
N ASP A 5 3.17 -24.80 13.30
CA ASP A 5 4.46 -24.15 13.16
C ASP A 5 4.32 -22.85 12.32
N PRO A 6 5.03 -21.76 12.66
CA PRO A 6 4.72 -20.44 12.14
C PRO A 6 5.10 -20.22 10.68
N ILE A 7 4.42 -19.26 10.05
CA ILE A 7 4.82 -18.63 8.79
C ILE A 7 5.70 -17.42 9.11
N LEU A 8 6.84 -17.30 8.45
CA LEU A 8 7.70 -16.13 8.54
C LEU A 8 7.29 -15.08 7.49
N GLN A 9 6.87 -13.91 7.96
CA GLN A 9 6.65 -12.73 7.13
C GLN A 9 7.93 -11.88 7.17
N LEU A 10 8.58 -11.69 6.04
CA LEU A 10 9.83 -10.97 5.95
C LEU A 10 9.66 -9.60 5.28
N LEU A 11 9.94 -8.54 6.00
CA LEU A 11 9.79 -7.15 5.56
C LEU A 11 11.14 -6.50 5.25
N VAL A 12 11.20 -5.62 4.26
CA VAL A 12 12.36 -4.76 3.96
C VAL A 12 12.35 -3.48 4.76
N SER A 13 11.20 -3.10 5.30
CA SER A 13 11.01 -1.87 6.10
C SER A 13 9.87 -2.09 7.08
N THR A 14 10.00 -1.52 8.26
CA THR A 14 8.97 -1.46 9.30
C THR A 14 8.43 -0.04 9.50
N ARG A 15 8.73 0.88 8.58
CA ARG A 15 8.11 2.21 8.51
C ARG A 15 6.68 2.10 8.01
N ALA A 16 5.87 3.12 8.27
CA ALA A 16 4.51 3.18 7.73
C ALA A 16 4.50 3.07 6.20
N GLY A 17 3.61 2.24 5.67
CA GLY A 17 3.51 1.99 4.23
C GLY A 17 2.70 0.75 3.89
N GLY A 18 2.34 0.60 2.63
CA GLY A 18 1.43 -0.46 2.17
C GLY A 18 1.90 -1.90 2.47
N GLY A 19 3.20 -2.19 2.35
CA GLY A 19 3.74 -3.52 2.64
C GLY A 19 3.61 -3.92 4.11
N PRO A 20 4.14 -3.15 5.07
CA PRO A 20 3.98 -3.43 6.50
C PRO A 20 2.51 -3.44 6.95
N GLN A 21 1.68 -2.54 6.43
CA GLN A 21 0.24 -2.51 6.72
C GLN A 21 -0.47 -3.77 6.21
N HIS A 22 -0.13 -4.23 5.00
CA HIS A 22 -0.61 -5.50 4.47
C HIS A 22 -0.24 -6.68 5.39
N VAL A 23 1.02 -6.78 5.82
CA VAL A 23 1.48 -7.87 6.71
C VAL A 23 0.77 -7.81 8.06
N LEU A 24 0.54 -6.62 8.63
CA LEU A 24 -0.21 -6.47 9.87
C LEU A 24 -1.66 -6.96 9.70
N THR A 25 -2.32 -6.57 8.62
CA THR A 25 -3.69 -7.02 8.31
C THR A 25 -3.75 -8.54 8.16
N VAL A 26 -2.78 -9.14 7.47
CA VAL A 26 -2.68 -10.60 7.30
C VAL A 26 -2.44 -11.30 8.64
N ALA A 27 -1.49 -10.82 9.44
CA ALA A 27 -1.18 -11.41 10.73
C ALA A 27 -2.40 -11.37 11.67
N LEU A 28 -3.00 -10.19 11.86
CA LEU A 28 -4.20 -10.02 12.71
C LEU A 28 -5.39 -10.88 12.24
N GLY A 29 -5.64 -10.89 10.93
CA GLY A 29 -6.78 -11.61 10.38
C GLY A 29 -6.64 -13.12 10.45
N LEU A 30 -5.47 -13.67 10.13
CA LEU A 30 -5.25 -15.12 10.11
C LEU A 30 -4.90 -15.70 11.49
N GLN A 31 -4.31 -14.92 12.42
CA GLN A 31 -4.16 -15.36 13.82
C GLN A 31 -5.51 -15.71 14.46
N ARG A 32 -6.57 -14.96 14.18
CA ARG A 32 -7.93 -15.25 14.64
C ARG A 32 -8.49 -16.58 14.08
N ARG A 33 -7.85 -17.11 13.03
CA ARG A 33 -8.19 -18.40 12.40
C ARG A 33 -7.21 -19.53 12.79
N GLY A 34 -6.33 -19.27 13.78
CA GLY A 34 -5.38 -20.25 14.32
C GLY A 34 -4.02 -20.29 13.65
N TRP A 35 -3.72 -19.39 12.70
CA TRP A 35 -2.40 -19.31 12.08
C TRP A 35 -1.40 -18.58 13.00
N ARG A 36 -0.14 -19.00 12.95
CA ARG A 36 0.95 -18.37 13.71
C ARG A 36 1.91 -17.66 12.76
N PHE A 37 2.35 -16.47 13.16
CA PHE A 37 3.28 -15.66 12.38
C PHE A 37 4.48 -15.24 13.20
N VAL A 38 5.65 -15.20 12.55
CA VAL A 38 6.82 -14.46 12.97
C VAL A 38 7.03 -13.36 11.94
N VAL A 39 7.21 -12.13 12.36
CA VAL A 39 7.58 -11.02 11.48
C VAL A 39 9.04 -10.70 11.68
N ALA A 40 9.83 -10.67 10.60
CA ALA A 40 11.21 -10.21 10.67
C ALA A 40 11.47 -9.04 9.72
N GLY A 41 12.25 -8.07 10.16
CA GLY A 41 12.57 -6.85 9.41
C GLY A 41 13.39 -5.87 10.25
N PRO A 42 13.70 -4.65 9.74
CA PRO A 42 14.36 -3.62 10.53
C PRO A 42 13.59 -3.31 11.82
N GLY A 43 14.32 -3.07 12.92
CA GLY A 43 13.72 -2.90 14.25
C GLY A 43 13.36 -1.44 14.61
N ASP A 44 13.53 -0.50 13.69
CA ASP A 44 13.52 0.95 13.93
C ASP A 44 12.23 1.69 13.47
N GLY A 45 11.27 0.97 12.93
CA GLY A 45 10.05 1.58 12.40
C GLY A 45 8.86 1.53 13.34
N PRO A 46 7.89 2.45 13.23
CA PRO A 46 6.71 2.54 14.10
C PRO A 46 5.79 1.32 13.99
N MET A 47 5.86 0.56 12.90
CA MET A 47 5.07 -0.66 12.73
C MET A 47 5.50 -1.80 13.66
N VAL A 48 6.74 -1.76 14.19
CA VAL A 48 7.22 -2.77 15.15
C VAL A 48 6.33 -2.83 16.39
N GLU A 49 5.98 -1.68 16.95
CA GLU A 49 5.09 -1.61 18.11
C GLU A 49 3.67 -2.06 17.77
N GLN A 50 3.18 -1.77 16.58
CA GLN A 50 1.86 -2.25 16.14
C GLN A 50 1.82 -3.77 15.98
N PHE A 51 2.88 -4.39 15.45
CA PHE A 51 2.99 -5.86 15.41
C PHE A 51 3.03 -6.45 16.80
N ARG A 52 3.81 -5.88 17.73
CA ARG A 52 3.88 -6.35 19.12
C ARG A 52 2.55 -6.21 19.85
N ALA A 53 1.88 -5.07 19.70
CA ALA A 53 0.54 -4.85 20.26
C ALA A 53 -0.50 -5.82 19.69
N ALA A 54 -0.30 -6.28 18.45
CA ALA A 54 -1.09 -7.33 17.81
C ALA A 54 -0.75 -8.77 18.30
N GLY A 55 0.19 -8.93 19.24
CA GLY A 55 0.63 -10.24 19.70
C GLY A 55 1.48 -11.03 18.69
N VAL A 56 2.06 -10.35 17.70
CA VAL A 56 2.93 -10.97 16.69
C VAL A 56 4.37 -11.01 17.21
N ASP A 57 5.03 -12.16 17.09
CA ASP A 57 6.46 -12.30 17.42
C ASP A 57 7.30 -11.53 16.39
N VAL A 58 8.00 -10.48 16.82
CA VAL A 58 8.82 -9.61 15.97
C VAL A 58 10.29 -9.83 16.22
N VAL A 59 11.03 -10.21 15.17
CA VAL A 59 12.47 -10.43 15.21
C VAL A 59 13.19 -9.32 14.41
N PRO A 60 13.92 -8.41 15.07
CA PRO A 60 14.70 -7.38 14.39
C PRO A 60 15.83 -7.99 13.56
N LEU A 61 15.81 -7.73 12.24
CA LEU A 61 16.86 -8.14 11.30
C LEU A 61 17.09 -7.02 10.26
N PRO A 62 18.33 -6.66 9.95
CA PRO A 62 18.65 -5.60 8.97
C PRO A 62 18.48 -6.12 7.53
N THR A 63 17.24 -6.33 7.11
CA THR A 63 16.86 -6.81 5.77
C THR A 63 16.93 -5.73 4.69
N ASP A 64 17.13 -4.49 5.09
CA ASP A 64 17.36 -3.31 4.25
C ASP A 64 18.82 -3.20 3.75
N ARG A 65 19.75 -3.96 4.36
CA ARG A 65 21.19 -3.95 4.03
C ARG A 65 21.66 -5.33 3.55
N LEU A 66 22.48 -5.34 2.50
CA LEU A 66 23.04 -6.59 1.96
C LEU A 66 24.24 -7.05 2.81
N THR A 67 24.04 -8.00 3.72
CA THR A 67 25.09 -8.62 4.51
C THR A 67 24.95 -10.14 4.56
N PRO A 68 26.03 -10.93 4.37
CA PRO A 68 25.97 -12.39 4.49
C PRO A 68 25.50 -12.85 5.88
N LEU A 69 25.83 -12.08 6.92
CA LEU A 69 25.44 -12.37 8.29
C LEU A 69 23.90 -12.34 8.48
N THR A 70 23.22 -11.42 7.79
CA THR A 70 21.73 -11.37 7.82
C THR A 70 21.14 -12.65 7.25
N LEU A 71 21.68 -13.16 6.15
CA LEU A 71 21.24 -14.43 5.57
C LEU A 71 21.43 -15.60 6.53
N LEU A 72 22.60 -15.71 7.17
CA LEU A 72 22.87 -16.78 8.17
C LEU A 72 21.95 -16.67 9.38
N ARG A 73 21.71 -15.47 9.89
CA ARG A 73 20.78 -15.25 11.02
C ARG A 73 19.35 -15.64 10.61
N LEU A 74 18.94 -15.35 9.41
CA LEU A 74 17.62 -15.70 8.90
C LEU A 74 17.45 -17.22 8.74
N VAL A 75 18.45 -17.92 8.20
CA VAL A 75 18.42 -19.41 8.13
C VAL A 75 18.35 -20.03 9.52
N ARG A 76 19.12 -19.50 10.50
CA ARG A 76 19.04 -19.97 11.90
C ARG A 76 17.66 -19.71 12.51
N LEU A 77 17.08 -18.54 12.27
CA LEU A 77 15.73 -18.19 12.73
C LEU A 77 14.69 -19.17 12.18
N ILE A 78 14.71 -19.43 10.86
CA ILE A 78 13.79 -20.37 10.20
C ILE A 78 13.85 -21.75 10.87
N ARG A 79 15.06 -22.27 11.09
CA ARG A 79 15.26 -23.59 11.71
C ARG A 79 14.88 -23.61 13.21
N ALA A 80 15.30 -22.60 13.98
CA ALA A 80 15.04 -22.54 15.43
C ALA A 80 13.55 -22.39 15.75
N ARG A 81 12.80 -21.66 14.92
CA ARG A 81 11.36 -21.42 15.07
C ARG A 81 10.51 -22.46 14.33
N LYS A 82 11.11 -23.46 13.67
CA LYS A 82 10.44 -24.47 12.84
C LYS A 82 9.51 -23.85 11.80
N VAL A 83 9.93 -22.73 11.18
CA VAL A 83 9.15 -22.04 10.17
C VAL A 83 8.83 -22.97 9.00
N ARG A 84 7.57 -23.09 8.62
CA ARG A 84 7.12 -23.98 7.53
C ARG A 84 7.05 -23.29 6.17
N LEU A 85 6.94 -21.97 6.14
CA LEU A 85 6.85 -21.17 4.92
C LEU A 85 7.44 -19.79 5.17
N VAL A 86 8.21 -19.27 4.20
CA VAL A 86 8.70 -17.88 4.20
C VAL A 86 7.92 -17.08 3.18
N HIS A 87 7.24 -16.03 3.62
CA HIS A 87 6.60 -15.05 2.75
C HIS A 87 7.36 -13.72 2.84
N SER A 88 8.02 -13.34 1.78
CA SER A 88 8.85 -12.14 1.70
C SER A 88 8.17 -11.01 0.95
N HIS A 89 8.37 -9.75 1.40
CA HIS A 89 7.68 -8.57 0.89
C HIS A 89 8.68 -7.50 0.42
N GLY A 90 8.63 -7.17 -0.87
CA GLY A 90 9.51 -6.17 -1.49
C GLY A 90 10.93 -6.68 -1.76
N LYS A 91 11.79 -5.82 -2.33
CA LYS A 91 13.06 -6.22 -2.97
C LYS A 91 14.08 -6.87 -2.04
N GLY A 92 14.52 -6.17 -0.99
CA GLY A 92 15.58 -6.66 -0.08
C GLY A 92 15.13 -7.90 0.67
N ALA A 93 13.94 -7.86 1.28
CA ALA A 93 13.35 -9.00 1.94
C ALA A 93 13.12 -10.16 0.95
N GLY A 94 12.77 -9.86 -0.30
CA GLY A 94 12.61 -10.84 -1.37
C GLY A 94 13.90 -11.61 -1.68
N LEU A 95 15.05 -10.94 -1.70
CA LEU A 95 16.34 -11.58 -1.89
C LEU A 95 16.67 -12.52 -0.72
N TYR A 96 16.67 -11.97 0.50
CA TYR A 96 17.02 -12.74 1.69
C TYR A 96 16.04 -13.88 1.96
N GLY A 97 14.74 -13.61 1.88
CA GLY A 97 13.70 -14.60 2.20
C GLY A 97 13.75 -15.80 1.27
N ARG A 98 13.86 -15.59 -0.04
CA ARG A 98 13.93 -16.66 -1.03
C ARG A 98 15.21 -17.50 -0.91
N LEU A 99 16.37 -16.84 -0.69
CA LEU A 99 17.64 -17.55 -0.47
C LEU A 99 17.64 -18.33 0.85
N ALA A 100 17.18 -17.71 1.94
CA ALA A 100 17.12 -18.38 3.25
C ALA A 100 16.14 -19.56 3.26
N ALA A 101 14.96 -19.43 2.63
CA ALA A 101 14.00 -20.50 2.46
C ALA A 101 14.63 -21.68 1.70
N ARG A 102 15.34 -21.39 0.59
CA ARG A 102 16.06 -22.42 -0.20
C ARG A 102 17.11 -23.16 0.64
N LEU A 103 17.90 -22.44 1.45
CA LEU A 103 18.92 -23.01 2.33
C LEU A 103 18.35 -23.76 3.54
N ALA A 104 17.17 -23.37 3.97
CA ALA A 104 16.46 -24.04 5.07
C ALA A 104 15.53 -25.17 4.60
N HIS A 105 15.40 -25.37 3.30
CA HIS A 105 14.51 -26.37 2.66
C HIS A 105 13.02 -26.16 2.99
N VAL A 106 12.57 -24.91 3.06
CA VAL A 106 11.15 -24.52 3.23
C VAL A 106 10.63 -23.78 1.99
N PRO A 107 9.33 -23.87 1.67
CA PRO A 107 8.77 -23.14 0.54
C PRO A 107 8.85 -21.63 0.73
N ALA A 108 9.07 -20.90 -0.38
CA ALA A 108 9.08 -19.46 -0.42
C ALA A 108 7.90 -18.90 -1.22
N VAL A 109 7.21 -17.94 -0.65
CA VAL A 109 6.24 -17.05 -1.31
C VAL A 109 6.84 -15.65 -1.37
N HIS A 110 6.58 -14.92 -2.43
CA HIS A 110 7.07 -13.55 -2.58
C HIS A 110 5.98 -12.60 -3.07
N THR A 111 5.83 -11.44 -2.43
CA THR A 111 4.96 -10.34 -2.86
C THR A 111 5.79 -9.10 -3.19
N PHE A 112 5.68 -8.57 -4.40
CA PHE A 112 6.45 -7.40 -4.83
C PHE A 112 5.97 -6.08 -4.21
N HIS A 113 4.69 -5.87 -3.97
CA HIS A 113 4.07 -4.58 -3.55
C HIS A 113 4.37 -3.40 -4.50
N GLY A 114 4.52 -3.69 -5.78
CA GLY A 114 4.92 -2.75 -6.83
C GLY A 114 6.27 -3.11 -7.44
N LEU A 115 6.35 -3.00 -8.76
CA LEU A 115 7.56 -3.28 -9.53
C LEU A 115 8.31 -1.96 -9.76
N HIS A 116 9.32 -1.68 -8.94
CA HIS A 116 10.05 -0.40 -8.94
C HIS A 116 11.39 -0.48 -9.70
N TYR A 117 11.44 -1.16 -10.83
CA TYR A 117 12.66 -1.34 -11.63
C TYR A 117 13.04 -0.09 -12.43
N GLU A 118 12.10 0.81 -12.69
CA GLU A 118 12.32 2.04 -13.48
C GLU A 118 13.27 3.03 -12.80
N ARG A 119 13.46 2.91 -11.49
CA ARG A 119 14.39 3.75 -10.72
C ARG A 119 15.87 3.45 -11.02
N TYR A 120 16.15 2.33 -11.68
CA TYR A 120 17.51 1.95 -12.00
C TYR A 120 17.91 2.40 -13.40
N PRO A 121 19.14 2.90 -13.61
CA PRO A 121 19.68 3.13 -14.94
C PRO A 121 19.82 1.81 -15.71
N GLY A 122 19.90 1.87 -17.03
CA GLY A 122 19.81 0.72 -17.95
C GLY A 122 20.55 -0.55 -17.52
N PRO A 123 21.88 -0.52 -17.26
CA PRO A 123 22.61 -1.73 -16.89
C PRO A 123 22.18 -2.31 -15.53
N ALA A 124 21.99 -1.44 -14.52
CA ALA A 124 21.53 -1.85 -13.19
C ALA A 124 20.09 -2.41 -13.23
N ARG A 125 19.23 -1.86 -14.11
CA ARG A 125 17.89 -2.39 -14.38
C ARG A 125 17.95 -3.79 -14.94
N ALA A 126 18.78 -4.04 -15.96
CA ALA A 126 18.94 -5.35 -16.57
C ALA A 126 19.43 -6.38 -15.55
N LEU A 127 20.44 -6.03 -14.74
CA LEU A 127 20.96 -6.88 -13.67
C LEU A 127 19.87 -7.20 -12.62
N TYR A 128 19.09 -6.18 -12.19
CA TYR A 128 18.00 -6.37 -11.24
C TYR A 128 16.93 -7.33 -11.80
N LEU A 129 16.48 -7.15 -13.04
CA LEU A 129 15.50 -8.04 -13.67
C LEU A 129 16.04 -9.46 -13.84
N ALA A 130 17.31 -9.62 -14.23
CA ALA A 130 17.95 -10.93 -14.33
C ALA A 130 18.04 -11.63 -12.96
N LEU A 131 18.34 -10.89 -11.88
CA LEU A 131 18.35 -11.41 -10.52
C LEU A 131 16.93 -11.87 -10.10
N GLU A 132 15.89 -11.06 -10.34
CA GLU A 132 14.51 -11.42 -10.00
C GLU A 132 14.06 -12.67 -10.75
N ARG A 133 14.37 -12.81 -12.04
CA ARG A 133 14.10 -14.05 -12.83
C ARG A 133 14.78 -15.27 -12.22
N ARG A 134 16.02 -15.15 -11.73
CA ARG A 134 16.73 -16.25 -11.06
C ARG A 134 16.11 -16.60 -9.72
N LEU A 135 15.73 -15.60 -8.93
CA LEU A 135 15.08 -15.81 -7.64
C LEU A 135 13.69 -16.44 -7.78
N SER A 136 12.98 -16.14 -8.86
CA SER A 136 11.68 -16.78 -9.14
C SER A 136 11.80 -18.29 -9.35
N ARG A 137 12.92 -18.79 -9.85
CA ARG A 137 13.15 -20.25 -9.99
C ARG A 137 13.19 -21.02 -8.66
N ILE A 138 13.45 -20.31 -7.56
CA ILE A 138 13.46 -20.86 -6.20
C ILE A 138 12.27 -20.36 -5.37
N THR A 139 11.27 -19.75 -6.02
CA THR A 139 10.05 -19.24 -5.40
C THR A 139 8.89 -20.16 -5.76
N ARG A 140 8.16 -20.67 -4.76
CA ARG A 140 7.01 -21.56 -4.99
C ARG A 140 5.86 -20.80 -5.64
N VAL A 141 5.53 -19.60 -5.11
CA VAL A 141 4.46 -18.74 -5.60
C VAL A 141 4.89 -17.27 -5.52
N VAL A 142 4.58 -16.52 -6.57
CA VAL A 142 4.64 -15.06 -6.60
C VAL A 142 3.23 -14.51 -6.45
N VAL A 143 2.98 -13.76 -5.39
CA VAL A 143 1.72 -13.07 -5.14
C VAL A 143 1.78 -11.68 -5.74
N ASN A 144 0.84 -11.37 -6.59
CA ASN A 144 0.65 -10.05 -7.20
C ASN A 144 -0.55 -9.36 -6.53
N VAL A 145 -0.32 -8.15 -6.02
CA VAL A 145 -1.34 -7.37 -5.30
C VAL A 145 -2.40 -6.76 -6.21
N SER A 146 -2.19 -6.84 -7.53
CA SER A 146 -3.12 -6.40 -8.57
C SER A 146 -2.90 -7.19 -9.88
N ARG A 147 -3.93 -7.28 -10.71
CA ARG A 147 -3.83 -7.87 -12.06
C ARG A 147 -2.92 -7.05 -12.96
N ALA A 148 -2.89 -5.72 -12.74
CA ALA A 148 -1.98 -4.83 -13.46
C ALA A 148 -0.51 -5.18 -13.17
N GLN A 149 -0.17 -5.43 -11.90
CA GLN A 149 1.18 -5.87 -11.51
C GLN A 149 1.53 -7.25 -12.06
N GLU A 150 0.58 -8.20 -12.06
CA GLU A 150 0.77 -9.51 -12.67
C GLU A 150 1.12 -9.40 -14.15
N ARG A 151 0.31 -8.66 -14.94
CA ARG A 151 0.57 -8.44 -16.38
C ARG A 151 1.95 -7.83 -16.62
N GLU A 152 2.32 -6.82 -15.83
CA GLU A 152 3.65 -6.20 -15.90
C GLU A 152 4.76 -7.20 -15.58
N GLY A 153 4.62 -8.00 -14.52
CA GLY A 153 5.61 -9.01 -14.13
C GLY A 153 5.78 -10.12 -15.16
N LEU A 154 4.68 -10.58 -15.77
CA LEU A 154 4.70 -11.56 -16.88
C LEU A 154 5.35 -10.98 -18.12
N SER A 155 5.05 -9.74 -18.51
CA SER A 155 5.68 -9.07 -19.67
C SER A 155 7.19 -8.86 -19.49
N LEU A 156 7.65 -8.75 -18.26
CA LEU A 156 9.07 -8.68 -17.90
C LEU A 156 9.71 -10.05 -17.65
N GLU A 157 8.96 -11.14 -17.84
CA GLU A 157 9.38 -12.52 -17.59
C GLU A 157 9.96 -12.73 -16.19
N LEU A 158 9.45 -12.03 -15.17
CA LEU A 158 9.93 -12.15 -13.80
C LEU A 158 9.50 -13.46 -13.14
N PHE A 159 8.40 -14.04 -13.60
CA PHE A 159 7.84 -15.31 -13.14
C PHE A 159 6.95 -15.89 -14.25
N THR A 160 6.58 -17.17 -14.12
CA THR A 160 5.65 -17.83 -15.03
C THR A 160 4.19 -17.69 -14.56
N SER A 161 3.23 -17.87 -15.48
CA SER A 161 1.81 -17.86 -15.13
C SER A 161 1.44 -18.94 -14.10
N GLY A 162 2.09 -20.12 -14.16
CA GLY A 162 1.89 -21.19 -13.19
C GLY A 162 2.36 -20.85 -11.76
N GLN A 163 3.33 -19.94 -11.62
CA GLN A 163 3.83 -19.46 -10.34
C GLN A 163 3.05 -18.24 -9.82
N SER A 164 2.28 -17.58 -10.69
CA SER A 164 1.56 -16.34 -10.35
C SER A 164 0.24 -16.63 -9.63
N ARG A 165 -0.05 -15.84 -8.61
CA ARG A 165 -1.38 -15.73 -8.01
C ARG A 165 -1.70 -14.25 -7.81
N VAL A 166 -2.86 -13.82 -8.23
CA VAL A 166 -3.37 -12.48 -7.94
C VAL A 166 -4.17 -12.54 -6.65
N VAL A 167 -3.71 -11.80 -5.66
CA VAL A 167 -4.43 -11.57 -4.41
C VAL A 167 -4.50 -10.06 -4.20
N LEU A 168 -5.65 -9.49 -4.53
CA LEU A 168 -5.84 -8.04 -4.39
C LEU A 168 -5.64 -7.63 -2.94
N ASN A 169 -4.86 -6.58 -2.70
CA ASN A 169 -4.78 -6.02 -1.37
C ASN A 169 -6.13 -5.47 -0.94
N GLY A 170 -6.54 -5.80 0.27
CA GLY A 170 -7.78 -5.35 0.86
C GLY A 170 -7.57 -4.53 2.12
N VAL A 171 -8.58 -3.76 2.49
CA VAL A 171 -8.64 -3.01 3.74
C VAL A 171 -9.75 -3.57 4.63
N ASP A 172 -9.59 -3.52 5.94
CA ASP A 172 -10.67 -3.89 6.87
C ASP A 172 -11.74 -2.80 6.90
N VAL A 173 -12.74 -2.97 6.02
CA VAL A 173 -13.80 -1.97 5.81
C VAL A 173 -14.60 -1.73 7.08
N ALA A 174 -14.87 -2.76 7.88
CA ALA A 174 -15.62 -2.63 9.13
C ALA A 174 -14.82 -1.86 10.18
N ARG A 175 -13.53 -2.18 10.34
CA ARG A 175 -12.63 -1.47 11.25
C ARG A 175 -12.47 0.00 10.84
N LEU A 176 -12.29 0.29 9.56
CA LEU A 176 -12.18 1.65 9.05
C LEU A 176 -13.44 2.47 9.38
N ALA A 177 -14.62 1.91 9.14
CA ALA A 177 -15.87 2.57 9.46
C ALA A 177 -16.04 2.83 10.96
N GLY A 178 -15.60 1.88 11.81
CA GLY A 178 -15.69 2.02 13.28
C GLY A 178 -14.63 2.93 13.91
N SER A 179 -13.48 3.14 13.23
CA SER A 179 -12.39 4.00 13.73
C SER A 179 -12.39 5.41 13.12
N ALA A 180 -13.19 5.65 12.08
CA ALA A 180 -13.32 6.96 11.45
C ALA A 180 -13.86 7.99 12.46
N LEU A 181 -13.25 9.17 12.49
CA LEU A 181 -13.75 10.29 13.28
C LEU A 181 -15.02 10.85 12.61
N GLU A 182 -15.87 11.44 13.43
CA GLU A 182 -16.94 12.29 12.90
C GLU A 182 -16.33 13.45 12.09
N ARG A 183 -17.02 13.87 11.03
CA ARG A 183 -16.52 14.93 10.12
C ARG A 183 -16.06 16.18 10.86
N ARG A 184 -16.81 16.61 11.88
CA ARG A 184 -16.47 17.78 12.70
C ARG A 184 -15.13 17.60 13.41
N ASP A 185 -14.92 16.46 14.04
CA ASP A 185 -13.72 16.17 14.82
C ASP A 185 -12.51 15.97 13.92
N ALA A 186 -12.70 15.29 12.79
CA ALA A 186 -11.66 15.13 11.77
C ALA A 186 -11.21 16.48 11.20
N ARG A 187 -12.15 17.41 10.95
CA ARG A 187 -11.83 18.77 10.49
C ARG A 187 -11.12 19.58 11.57
N ALA A 188 -11.60 19.53 12.80
CA ALA A 188 -10.96 20.20 13.94
C ALA A 188 -9.51 19.72 14.13
N ALA A 189 -9.27 18.41 14.04
CA ALA A 189 -7.91 17.83 14.12
C ALA A 189 -6.96 18.31 13.00
N LEU A 190 -7.50 18.72 11.85
CA LEU A 190 -6.74 19.23 10.71
C LEU A 190 -6.74 20.77 10.61
N GLY A 191 -7.38 21.48 11.55
CA GLY A 191 -7.49 22.94 11.53
C GLY A 191 -8.29 23.47 10.34
N LEU A 192 -9.39 22.78 9.96
CA LEU A 192 -10.24 23.09 8.82
C LEU A 192 -11.59 23.62 9.27
N ASP A 193 -12.12 24.60 8.54
CA ASP A 193 -13.48 25.08 8.74
C ASP A 193 -14.51 24.09 8.21
N LEU A 194 -15.70 24.03 8.86
CA LEU A 194 -16.78 23.13 8.47
C LEU A 194 -17.35 23.43 7.08
N ALA A 195 -17.33 24.70 6.66
CA ALA A 195 -17.85 25.14 5.36
C ALA A 195 -16.82 25.09 4.23
N GLU A 196 -15.53 24.91 4.54
CA GLU A 196 -14.46 24.88 3.55
C GLU A 196 -14.56 23.62 2.67
N ALA A 197 -14.45 23.75 1.34
CA ALA A 197 -14.30 22.60 0.47
C ALA A 197 -12.88 22.03 0.62
N VAL A 198 -12.76 20.70 0.81
CA VAL A 198 -11.49 20.07 1.14
C VAL A 198 -11.20 18.90 0.22
N VAL A 199 -10.06 18.96 -0.45
CA VAL A 199 -9.46 17.83 -1.18
C VAL A 199 -8.34 17.23 -0.33
N GLY A 200 -8.43 15.94 -0.03
CA GLY A 200 -7.45 15.22 0.77
C GLY A 200 -6.63 14.23 -0.05
N CYS A 201 -5.38 14.04 0.34
CA CYS A 201 -4.50 12.98 -0.15
C CYS A 201 -3.68 12.43 1.01
N ALA A 202 -3.58 11.11 1.11
CA ALA A 202 -2.69 10.45 2.06
C ALA A 202 -1.67 9.59 1.31
N ALA A 203 -0.38 9.92 1.43
CA ALA A 203 0.68 9.25 0.72
C ALA A 203 2.05 9.54 1.34
N ARG A 204 3.05 8.69 1.08
CA ARG A 204 4.44 9.06 1.29
C ARG A 204 4.85 10.15 0.29
N PHE A 205 5.55 11.17 0.74
CA PHE A 205 5.97 12.31 -0.10
C PHE A 205 7.21 11.93 -0.91
N ASP A 206 7.03 11.08 -1.91
CA ASP A 206 8.04 10.74 -2.90
C ASP A 206 7.60 11.11 -4.32
N GLU A 207 8.57 11.18 -5.23
CA GLU A 207 8.35 11.61 -6.62
C GLU A 207 7.27 10.82 -7.35
N VAL A 208 7.13 9.51 -7.06
CA VAL A 208 6.17 8.65 -7.75
C VAL A 208 4.71 9.01 -7.44
N LYS A 209 4.47 9.64 -6.28
CA LYS A 209 3.13 10.05 -5.85
C LYS A 209 2.66 11.35 -6.49
N ARG A 210 3.54 12.10 -7.13
CA ARG A 210 3.22 13.29 -7.90
C ARG A 210 2.33 14.31 -7.15
N LEU A 211 2.62 14.51 -5.87
CA LEU A 211 1.87 15.49 -5.06
C LEU A 211 2.02 16.92 -5.57
N ASP A 212 3.08 17.20 -6.33
CA ASP A 212 3.28 18.43 -7.07
C ASP A 212 2.12 18.75 -8.03
N VAL A 213 1.53 17.73 -8.64
CA VAL A 213 0.35 17.85 -9.52
C VAL A 213 -0.85 18.38 -8.75
N LEU A 214 -1.09 17.86 -7.53
CA LEU A 214 -2.21 18.29 -6.67
C LEU A 214 -2.01 19.74 -6.18
N VAL A 215 -0.78 20.11 -5.81
CA VAL A 215 -0.46 21.51 -5.43
C VAL A 215 -0.69 22.46 -6.60
N ARG A 216 -0.27 22.10 -7.82
CA ARG A 216 -0.54 22.87 -9.04
C ARG A 216 -2.02 22.93 -9.39
N ALA A 217 -2.76 21.82 -9.20
CA ALA A 217 -4.21 21.79 -9.39
C ALA A 217 -4.92 22.75 -8.43
N ALA A 218 -4.48 22.83 -7.17
CA ALA A 218 -5.01 23.79 -6.21
C ALA A 218 -4.71 25.24 -6.57
N ALA A 219 -3.61 25.51 -7.30
CA ALA A 219 -3.31 26.82 -7.83
C ALA A 219 -4.24 27.22 -9.00
N LEU A 220 -4.57 26.26 -9.86
CA LEU A 220 -5.47 26.45 -11.00
C LEU A 220 -6.94 26.56 -10.59
N SER A 221 -7.31 26.03 -9.40
CA SER A 221 -8.67 26.07 -8.89
C SER A 221 -8.70 26.59 -7.45
N PRO A 222 -9.12 27.85 -7.22
CA PRO A 222 -9.06 28.48 -5.90
C PRO A 222 -10.16 28.00 -4.91
N GLY A 223 -11.08 27.16 -5.35
CA GLY A 223 -12.29 26.83 -4.59
C GLY A 223 -12.14 25.75 -3.50
N PHE A 224 -10.92 25.30 -3.14
CA PHE A 224 -10.73 24.28 -2.11
C PHE A 224 -9.41 24.41 -1.36
N ALA A 225 -9.37 23.86 -0.15
CA ALA A 225 -8.14 23.58 0.60
C ALA A 225 -7.59 22.20 0.21
N LEU A 226 -6.28 22.09 0.07
CA LEU A 226 -5.57 20.82 -0.15
C LEU A 226 -4.94 20.33 1.15
N VAL A 227 -5.32 19.15 1.59
CA VAL A 227 -4.73 18.47 2.75
C VAL A 227 -3.86 17.31 2.30
N LEU A 228 -2.59 17.33 2.68
CA LEU A 228 -1.64 16.25 2.45
C LEU A 228 -1.31 15.58 3.78
N ILE A 229 -1.64 14.29 3.93
CA ILE A 229 -1.28 13.48 5.09
C ILE A 229 -0.11 12.57 4.69
N GLY A 230 0.97 12.64 5.44
CA GLY A 230 2.18 11.88 5.20
C GLY A 230 3.44 12.73 5.30
N ASP A 231 4.57 12.10 5.04
CA ASP A 231 5.90 12.73 5.01
C ASP A 231 6.79 12.07 3.96
N GLY A 232 7.95 12.67 3.71
CA GLY A 232 8.95 12.14 2.79
C GLY A 232 9.83 13.21 2.16
N PRO A 233 10.79 12.79 1.30
CA PRO A 233 11.83 13.67 0.76
C PRO A 233 11.30 14.86 -0.03
N GLU A 234 10.10 14.77 -0.62
CA GLU A 234 9.48 15.84 -1.39
C GLU A 234 8.82 16.94 -0.52
N GLY A 235 8.68 16.73 0.81
CA GLY A 235 7.89 17.61 1.67
C GLY A 235 8.34 19.08 1.63
N ALA A 236 9.65 19.35 1.70
CA ALA A 236 10.17 20.72 1.61
C ALA A 236 9.94 21.36 0.24
N ARG A 237 10.07 20.56 -0.83
CA ARG A 237 9.82 21.02 -2.21
C ARG A 237 8.34 21.36 -2.42
N LEU A 238 7.42 20.56 -1.89
CA LEU A 238 5.97 20.82 -2.00
C LEU A 238 5.57 22.11 -1.29
N ARG A 239 6.12 22.41 -0.11
CA ARG A 239 5.87 23.68 0.60
C ARG A 239 6.41 24.88 -0.17
N ARG A 240 7.61 24.80 -0.75
CA ARG A 240 8.15 25.86 -1.61
C ARG A 240 7.27 26.07 -2.84
N LEU A 241 6.90 24.99 -3.53
CA LEU A 241 6.02 25.08 -4.69
C LEU A 241 4.68 25.73 -4.34
N ALA A 242 4.10 25.43 -3.20
CA ALA A 242 2.85 26.08 -2.76
C ALA A 242 3.02 27.58 -2.49
N ALA A 243 4.15 28.00 -1.95
CA ALA A 243 4.48 29.43 -1.75
C ALA A 243 4.66 30.15 -3.10
N GLU A 244 5.45 29.58 -4.02
CA GLU A 244 5.66 30.11 -5.37
C GLU A 244 4.37 30.28 -6.17
N LEU A 245 3.42 29.35 -5.98
CA LEU A 245 2.12 29.38 -6.67
C LEU A 245 1.04 30.16 -5.89
N GLY A 246 1.36 30.77 -4.75
CA GLY A 246 0.42 31.57 -3.95
C GLY A 246 -0.66 30.75 -3.22
N VAL A 247 -0.49 29.44 -3.08
CA VAL A 247 -1.48 28.53 -2.46
C VAL A 247 -1.10 28.06 -1.04
N ALA A 248 -0.02 28.60 -0.48
CA ALA A 248 0.48 28.17 0.84
C ALA A 248 -0.58 28.26 1.96
N ARG A 249 -1.47 29.25 1.91
CA ARG A 249 -2.56 29.40 2.90
C ARG A 249 -3.66 28.33 2.78
N ARG A 250 -3.81 27.73 1.61
CA ARG A 250 -4.79 26.66 1.32
C ARG A 250 -4.18 25.27 1.36
N LEU A 251 -2.86 25.14 1.55
CA LEU A 251 -2.18 23.85 1.74
C LEU A 251 -2.04 23.53 3.23
N ARG A 252 -2.56 22.39 3.65
CA ARG A 252 -2.33 21.81 4.98
C ARG A 252 -1.49 20.56 4.84
N VAL A 253 -0.36 20.49 5.52
CA VAL A 253 0.51 19.31 5.60
C VAL A 253 0.43 18.78 7.02
N ALA A 254 -0.29 17.68 7.21
CA ALA A 254 -0.55 17.11 8.54
C ALA A 254 0.63 16.26 9.07
N GLY A 255 1.65 16.00 8.25
CA GLY A 255 2.72 15.08 8.63
C GLY A 255 2.30 13.61 8.60
N GLU A 256 3.14 12.74 9.15
CA GLU A 256 2.83 11.32 9.28
C GLU A 256 1.84 11.10 10.43
N VAL A 257 0.65 10.63 10.09
CA VAL A 257 -0.44 10.37 11.06
C VAL A 257 -0.70 8.87 11.10
N PRO A 258 -0.55 8.21 12.26
CA PRO A 258 -0.97 6.82 12.44
C PRO A 258 -2.46 6.66 12.12
N GLU A 259 -2.79 5.59 11.39
CA GLU A 259 -4.18 5.33 10.98
C GLU A 259 -4.84 6.55 10.29
N ALA A 260 -4.13 7.15 9.33
CA ALA A 260 -4.53 8.38 8.64
C ALA A 260 -5.97 8.36 8.11
N ALA A 261 -6.48 7.20 7.73
CA ALA A 261 -7.83 7.02 7.19
C ALA A 261 -8.93 7.46 8.19
N ARG A 262 -8.65 7.47 9.50
CA ARG A 262 -9.60 7.99 10.51
C ARG A 262 -9.95 9.49 10.32
N LEU A 263 -9.05 10.23 9.65
CA LEU A 263 -9.23 11.65 9.34
C LEU A 263 -9.91 11.89 7.98
N PHE A 264 -10.10 10.88 7.15
CA PHE A 264 -10.66 11.04 5.80
C PHE A 264 -12.08 11.61 5.77
N PRO A 265 -12.96 11.44 6.80
CA PRO A 265 -14.24 12.14 6.82
C PRO A 265 -14.15 13.67 6.80
N ALA A 266 -12.97 14.25 7.06
CA ALA A 266 -12.72 15.69 6.88
C ALA A 266 -12.82 16.13 5.42
N PHE A 267 -12.59 15.22 4.45
CA PHE A 267 -12.49 15.52 3.03
C PHE A 267 -13.84 15.47 2.34
N ASP A 268 -13.98 16.29 1.30
CA ASP A 268 -15.10 16.21 0.35
C ASP A 268 -14.75 15.30 -0.82
N VAL A 269 -13.48 15.31 -1.23
CA VAL A 269 -12.94 14.47 -2.31
C VAL A 269 -11.55 13.96 -1.90
N PHE A 270 -11.27 12.69 -2.16
CA PHE A 270 -9.93 12.15 -2.05
C PHE A 270 -9.24 12.20 -3.41
N ALA A 271 -7.97 12.62 -3.45
CA ALA A 271 -7.20 12.72 -4.67
C ALA A 271 -5.92 11.87 -4.65
N SER A 272 -5.59 11.23 -5.77
CA SER A 272 -4.34 10.47 -5.94
C SER A 272 -3.73 10.72 -7.32
N ALA A 273 -2.61 11.45 -7.38
CA ALA A 273 -1.92 11.79 -8.63
C ALA A 273 -0.74 10.86 -8.96
N ALA A 274 -0.63 9.72 -8.30
CA ALA A 274 0.49 8.80 -8.48
C ALA A 274 0.64 8.37 -9.95
N ARG A 275 1.89 8.30 -10.42
CA ARG A 275 2.19 7.77 -11.76
C ARG A 275 2.33 6.24 -11.80
N LYS A 276 2.53 5.60 -10.64
CA LYS A 276 2.66 4.14 -10.50
C LYS A 276 2.30 3.70 -9.09
N GLU A 277 1.54 2.62 -9.01
CA GLU A 277 1.16 1.94 -7.77
C GLU A 277 1.21 0.41 -7.96
N GLY A 278 1.38 -0.32 -6.85
CA GLY A 278 1.10 -1.76 -6.84
C GLY A 278 -0.42 -2.01 -6.71
N LEU A 279 -0.96 -1.56 -5.57
CA LEU A 279 -2.38 -1.34 -5.34
C LEU A 279 -2.49 -0.19 -4.31
N PRO A 280 -3.25 0.89 -4.62
CA PRO A 280 -3.25 2.13 -3.84
C PRO A 280 -4.13 2.03 -2.58
N LEU A 281 -3.60 1.51 -1.47
CA LEU A 281 -4.39 1.27 -0.24
C LEU A 281 -5.11 2.53 0.25
N ALA A 282 -4.48 3.71 0.24
CA ALA A 282 -5.14 4.95 0.66
C ALA A 282 -6.37 5.31 -0.20
N VAL A 283 -6.34 4.98 -1.50
CA VAL A 283 -7.52 5.11 -2.37
C VAL A 283 -8.60 4.12 -1.95
N VAL A 284 -8.24 2.86 -1.67
CA VAL A 284 -9.20 1.85 -1.19
C VAL A 284 -9.79 2.23 0.16
N GLU A 285 -9.01 2.79 1.07
CA GLU A 285 -9.48 3.32 2.37
C GLU A 285 -10.48 4.46 2.17
N ALA A 286 -10.20 5.39 1.26
CA ALA A 286 -11.12 6.48 0.91
C ALA A 286 -12.42 5.95 0.30
N MET A 287 -12.34 4.97 -0.59
CA MET A 287 -13.48 4.27 -1.17
C MET A 287 -14.32 3.58 -0.09
N ALA A 288 -13.69 2.87 0.84
CA ALA A 288 -14.37 2.16 1.93
C ALA A 288 -15.16 3.12 2.85
N LEU A 289 -14.64 4.33 3.04
CA LEU A 289 -15.31 5.41 3.77
C LEU A 289 -16.35 6.18 2.94
N GLY A 290 -16.49 5.84 1.65
CA GLY A 290 -17.50 6.42 0.75
C GLY A 290 -17.16 7.79 0.23
N LEU A 291 -15.90 8.12 0.12
CA LEU A 291 -15.46 9.35 -0.52
C LEU A 291 -15.51 9.23 -2.05
N ALA A 292 -15.88 10.31 -2.70
CA ALA A 292 -15.57 10.48 -4.12
C ALA A 292 -14.05 10.52 -4.30
N VAL A 293 -13.55 9.82 -5.30
CA VAL A 293 -12.11 9.74 -5.59
C VAL A 293 -11.83 10.33 -6.96
N VAL A 294 -10.82 11.20 -7.05
CA VAL A 294 -10.23 11.68 -8.30
C VAL A 294 -8.79 11.19 -8.37
N ALA A 295 -8.48 10.38 -9.37
CA ALA A 295 -7.16 9.75 -9.46
C ALA A 295 -6.60 9.79 -10.89
N SER A 296 -5.27 9.77 -11.00
CA SER A 296 -4.58 9.64 -12.28
C SER A 296 -4.97 8.33 -12.97
N ASP A 297 -5.14 8.36 -14.29
CA ASP A 297 -5.53 7.20 -15.07
C ASP A 297 -4.34 6.26 -15.31
N ILE A 298 -4.04 5.45 -14.30
CA ILE A 298 -3.02 4.39 -14.31
C ILE A 298 -3.65 3.01 -14.08
N PRO A 299 -3.00 1.92 -14.52
CA PRO A 299 -3.57 0.57 -14.39
C PRO A 299 -4.05 0.21 -12.98
N ALA A 300 -3.31 0.60 -11.94
CA ALA A 300 -3.67 0.30 -10.56
C ALA A 300 -4.91 1.09 -10.08
N HIS A 301 -5.08 2.36 -10.50
CA HIS A 301 -6.28 3.14 -10.20
C HIS A 301 -7.50 2.63 -10.97
N ARG A 302 -7.33 2.28 -12.27
CA ARG A 302 -8.39 1.61 -13.05
C ARG A 302 -8.88 0.33 -12.39
N GLU A 303 -7.97 -0.44 -11.82
CA GLU A 303 -8.30 -1.71 -11.16
C GLU A 303 -9.13 -1.51 -9.90
N VAL A 304 -8.79 -0.54 -9.05
CA VAL A 304 -9.52 -0.31 -7.79
C VAL A 304 -10.81 0.49 -7.98
N LEU A 305 -10.83 1.49 -8.87
CA LEU A 305 -12.02 2.32 -9.11
C LEU A 305 -13.01 1.66 -10.09
N GLY A 306 -12.55 0.67 -10.88
CA GLY A 306 -13.29 0.17 -12.03
C GLY A 306 -13.16 1.13 -13.23
N ALA A 307 -13.08 0.57 -14.43
CA ALA A 307 -13.03 1.37 -15.66
C ALA A 307 -14.16 0.94 -16.60
N PRO A 308 -14.88 1.89 -17.23
CA PRO A 308 -14.69 3.35 -17.14
C PRO A 308 -15.17 3.93 -15.80
N CYS A 309 -14.43 4.94 -15.29
CA CYS A 309 -14.79 5.65 -14.05
C CYS A 309 -14.58 7.16 -14.24
N GLU A 310 -15.58 7.95 -13.88
CA GLU A 310 -15.56 9.40 -13.99
C GLU A 310 -14.51 10.07 -13.06
N GLY A 311 -14.04 9.36 -12.04
CA GLY A 311 -12.97 9.81 -11.16
C GLY A 311 -11.56 9.67 -11.75
N LEU A 312 -11.38 8.98 -12.89
CA LEU A 312 -10.08 8.84 -13.55
C LEU A 312 -9.81 10.02 -14.48
N VAL A 313 -8.64 10.61 -14.35
CA VAL A 313 -8.20 11.78 -15.12
C VAL A 313 -6.78 11.60 -15.65
N ASP A 314 -6.46 12.29 -16.75
CA ASP A 314 -5.07 12.47 -17.15
C ASP A 314 -4.26 13.02 -15.96
N GLY A 315 -3.06 12.49 -15.76
CA GLY A 315 -2.16 12.85 -14.65
C GLY A 315 -1.62 14.30 -14.69
N THR A 316 -2.28 15.23 -15.39
CA THR A 316 -1.92 16.66 -15.48
C THR A 316 -2.63 17.49 -14.41
N ALA A 317 -2.01 18.59 -14.00
CA ALA A 317 -2.59 19.51 -13.02
C ALA A 317 -3.91 20.14 -13.53
N GLY A 318 -4.01 20.44 -14.82
CA GLY A 318 -5.22 20.97 -15.42
C GLY A 318 -6.40 19.99 -15.37
N ALA A 319 -6.18 18.72 -15.70
CA ALA A 319 -7.19 17.68 -15.63
C ALA A 319 -7.67 17.46 -14.19
N PHE A 320 -6.74 17.43 -13.23
CA PHE A 320 -7.10 17.35 -11.79
C PHE A 320 -7.91 18.59 -11.36
N ALA A 321 -7.47 19.81 -11.70
CA ALA A 321 -8.18 21.04 -11.35
C ALA A 321 -9.62 21.03 -11.86
N ALA A 322 -9.82 20.72 -13.13
CA ALA A 322 -11.13 20.66 -13.77
C ALA A 322 -12.05 19.62 -13.12
N ARG A 323 -11.55 18.38 -12.92
CA ARG A 323 -12.35 17.30 -12.34
C ARG A 323 -12.66 17.54 -10.86
N LEU A 324 -11.69 18.00 -10.08
CA LEU A 324 -11.89 18.35 -8.66
C LEU A 324 -12.95 19.44 -8.50
N SER A 325 -12.88 20.51 -9.32
CA SER A 325 -13.89 21.57 -9.32
C SER A 325 -15.27 21.05 -9.67
N SER A 326 -15.40 20.22 -10.70
CA SER A 326 -16.67 19.61 -11.11
C SER A 326 -17.28 18.74 -9.98
N VAL A 327 -16.48 17.86 -9.36
CA VAL A 327 -16.95 16.97 -8.29
C VAL A 327 -17.28 17.77 -7.02
N LEU A 328 -16.54 18.82 -6.70
CA LEU A 328 -16.83 19.68 -5.55
C LEU A 328 -18.10 20.51 -5.74
N ALA A 329 -18.37 20.99 -6.96
CA ALA A 329 -19.55 21.78 -7.28
C ALA A 329 -20.86 20.95 -7.32
N ASP A 330 -20.78 19.66 -7.64
CA ASP A 330 -21.93 18.78 -7.79
C ASP A 330 -22.04 17.78 -6.63
N ALA A 331 -22.89 18.08 -5.66
CA ALA A 331 -23.12 17.21 -4.50
C ALA A 331 -23.74 15.84 -4.90
N GLY A 332 -24.56 15.79 -5.95
CA GLY A 332 -25.16 14.56 -6.46
C GLY A 332 -24.12 13.65 -7.08
N LEU A 333 -23.24 14.18 -7.93
CA LEU A 333 -22.10 13.47 -8.51
C LEU A 333 -21.19 12.94 -7.40
N ARG A 334 -20.85 13.78 -6.41
CA ARG A 334 -19.99 13.40 -5.30
C ARG A 334 -20.59 12.25 -4.47
N ALA A 335 -21.89 12.33 -4.16
CA ALA A 335 -22.59 11.29 -3.41
C ALA A 335 -22.64 9.97 -4.19
N ARG A 336 -22.93 10.02 -5.51
CA ARG A 336 -22.98 8.85 -6.38
C ARG A 336 -21.62 8.16 -6.46
N LEU A 337 -20.55 8.91 -6.77
CA LEU A 337 -19.18 8.36 -6.84
C LEU A 337 -18.76 7.74 -5.49
N GLY A 338 -19.09 8.39 -4.39
CA GLY A 338 -18.81 7.86 -3.06
C GLY A 338 -19.55 6.56 -2.75
N ALA A 339 -20.82 6.44 -3.14
CA ALA A 339 -21.62 5.23 -2.95
C ALA A 339 -21.11 4.06 -3.81
N GLU A 340 -20.79 4.31 -5.08
CA GLU A 340 -20.19 3.32 -5.99
C GLU A 340 -18.86 2.82 -5.44
N ASN A 341 -17.99 3.73 -5.02
CA ASN A 341 -16.69 3.42 -4.40
C ASN A 341 -16.85 2.55 -3.14
N ARG A 342 -17.76 2.92 -2.25
CA ARG A 342 -18.02 2.15 -1.02
C ARG A 342 -18.53 0.75 -1.32
N THR A 343 -19.43 0.61 -2.28
CA THR A 343 -19.95 -0.69 -2.70
C THR A 343 -18.85 -1.57 -3.23
N ARG A 344 -18.00 -1.03 -4.11
CA ARG A 344 -16.88 -1.77 -4.69
C ARG A 344 -15.82 -2.14 -3.64
N ALA A 345 -15.47 -1.23 -2.73
CA ALA A 345 -14.53 -1.52 -1.65
C ALA A 345 -15.02 -2.69 -0.78
N ARG A 346 -16.32 -2.73 -0.46
CA ARG A 346 -16.91 -3.80 0.35
C ARG A 346 -16.97 -5.16 -0.36
N SER A 347 -17.26 -5.17 -1.66
CA SER A 347 -17.44 -6.42 -2.41
C SER A 347 -16.12 -7.01 -2.90
N GLU A 348 -15.15 -6.19 -3.31
CA GLU A 348 -13.95 -6.67 -4.03
C GLU A 348 -12.64 -6.43 -3.27
N LEU A 349 -12.58 -5.39 -2.41
CA LEU A 349 -11.35 -4.90 -1.79
C LEU A 349 -11.39 -4.99 -0.26
N ASP A 350 -12.30 -5.78 0.31
CA ASP A 350 -12.33 -6.07 1.74
C ASP A 350 -11.23 -7.05 2.12
N ALA A 351 -10.56 -6.79 3.24
CA ALA A 351 -9.49 -7.63 3.75
C ALA A 351 -9.92 -9.10 3.93
N ARG A 352 -11.19 -9.37 4.19
CA ARG A 352 -11.70 -10.75 4.33
C ARG A 352 -11.49 -11.57 3.07
N THR A 353 -11.69 -10.99 1.88
CA THR A 353 -11.44 -11.64 0.59
C THR A 353 -9.95 -11.93 0.41
N MET A 354 -9.08 -10.94 0.68
CA MET A 354 -7.63 -11.10 0.64
C MET A 354 -7.15 -12.20 1.61
N LEU A 355 -7.66 -12.19 2.85
CA LEU A 355 -7.30 -13.16 3.87
C LEU A 355 -7.71 -14.59 3.49
N ALA A 356 -8.91 -14.79 2.96
CA ALA A 356 -9.38 -16.10 2.49
C ALA A 356 -8.51 -16.63 1.33
N ALA A 357 -8.12 -15.76 0.39
CA ALA A 357 -7.23 -16.14 -0.70
C ALA A 357 -5.82 -16.53 -0.23
N LEU A 358 -5.23 -15.76 0.72
CA LEU A 358 -3.92 -16.07 1.28
C LEU A 358 -3.96 -17.32 2.15
N GLU A 359 -5.02 -17.53 2.93
CA GLU A 359 -5.22 -18.73 3.74
C GLU A 359 -5.28 -19.97 2.86
N GLY A 360 -6.09 -19.96 1.80
CA GLY A 360 -6.15 -21.05 0.84
C GLY A 360 -4.80 -21.31 0.16
N LEU A 361 -4.08 -20.25 -0.21
CA LEU A 361 -2.74 -20.36 -0.80
C LEU A 361 -1.73 -21.01 0.18
N TYR A 362 -1.73 -20.59 1.44
CA TYR A 362 -0.84 -21.16 2.44
C TYR A 362 -1.22 -22.63 2.73
N GLY A 363 -2.52 -22.94 2.81
CA GLY A 363 -3.03 -24.31 2.95
C GLY A 363 -2.58 -25.21 1.79
N GLU A 364 -2.75 -24.76 0.52
CA GLU A 364 -2.28 -25.48 -0.67
C GLU A 364 -0.78 -25.79 -0.61
N ILE A 365 0.04 -24.80 -0.26
CA ILE A 365 1.51 -24.95 -0.21
C ILE A 365 1.95 -25.89 0.91
N LEU A 366 1.26 -25.89 2.04
CA LEU A 366 1.58 -26.67 3.24
C LEU A 366 0.90 -28.02 3.30
N GLY A 367 0.00 -28.33 2.36
CA GLY A 367 -0.76 -29.58 2.31
C GLY A 367 -1.77 -29.71 3.45
N LEU A 368 -2.49 -28.63 3.79
CA LEU A 368 -3.48 -28.55 4.87
C LEU A 368 -4.90 -28.59 4.33
#